data_25a24259e5f32dacb237ccefcb62fb2b
#
_entry.id   25a24259e5f32dacb237ccefcb62fb2b
#
_cell.length_a   1.000
_cell.length_b   1.000
_cell.length_c   1.000
_cell.angle_alpha   90.00
_cell.angle_beta   90.00
_cell.angle_gamma   90.00
#
_symmetry.space_group_name_H-M   'P 1'
#
loop_
_entity.id
_entity.type
_entity.pdbx_description
1 polymer ?
#
loop_
_entity_poly.entity_id
_entity_poly.type
_entity_poly.pdbx_seq_one_letter_code
_entity_poly.pdbx_strand_id
1 'polypeptide(L)'
;MTMMHLSEAARARRKPLPGRMQRVGGGAKPLVVVDYAHTPDALEKVLRSLRELMLHRSPVTGHPSRLICVFGCGGDRDRGKRPQMGRIAARLADSVVVTSDNPRSEDPHAIIVDILEGARRGKRELCVNADRRNAIAAAIAGAQRGDIVLVAGKGHENYQEIEGVKHPFSDAAVAREALAAL
;
A
#
# COMPACT_ATOMS: atom_id res chain seq x y z
N MET A 1 -8.82 -9.31 40.24
CA MET A 1 -7.78 -9.14 39.20
C MET A 1 -8.31 -8.13 38.21
N THR A 2 -7.90 -6.88 38.35
CA THR A 2 -8.44 -5.72 37.62
C THR A 2 -7.69 -5.59 36.31
N MET A 3 -8.36 -5.87 35.19
CA MET A 3 -7.82 -5.59 33.86
C MET A 3 -7.77 -4.08 33.67
N MET A 4 -6.55 -3.52 33.62
CA MET A 4 -6.31 -2.13 33.27
C MET A 4 -6.67 -1.90 31.79
N HIS A 5 -7.84 -1.29 31.56
CA HIS A 5 -8.16 -0.66 30.29
C HIS A 5 -7.23 0.55 30.10
N LEU A 6 -6.22 0.43 29.28
CA LEU A 6 -5.48 1.58 28.79
C LEU A 6 -6.46 2.47 28.03
N SER A 7 -6.67 3.70 28.51
CA SER A 7 -7.62 4.66 27.95
C SER A 7 -7.29 4.99 26.50
N GLU A 8 -8.31 5.24 25.66
CA GLU A 8 -8.19 5.69 24.26
C GLU A 8 -7.28 6.91 24.10
N ALA A 9 -7.21 7.78 25.11
CA ALA A 9 -6.30 8.92 25.16
C ALA A 9 -4.80 8.54 25.18
N ALA A 10 -4.43 7.36 25.68
CA ALA A 10 -3.06 6.86 25.66
C ALA A 10 -2.66 6.29 24.29
N ARG A 11 -3.63 5.78 23.50
CA ARG A 11 -3.41 5.34 22.11
C ARG A 11 -3.22 6.51 21.14
N ALA A 12 -3.82 7.67 21.40
CA ALA A 12 -3.76 8.87 20.55
C ALA A 12 -2.39 9.60 20.59
N ARG A 13 -1.51 9.31 21.57
CA ARG A 13 -0.24 10.04 21.80
C ARG A 13 1.01 9.36 21.26
N ARG A 14 0.93 8.17 20.68
CA ARG A 14 2.10 7.59 20.01
C ARG A 14 2.27 8.28 18.66
N LYS A 15 3.37 9.04 18.49
CA LYS A 15 3.80 9.53 17.17
C LYS A 15 3.84 8.31 16.23
N PRO A 16 3.13 8.33 15.09
CA PRO A 16 3.16 7.22 14.16
C PRO A 16 4.61 7.00 13.73
N LEU A 17 5.07 5.75 13.80
CA LEU A 17 6.40 5.38 13.31
C LEU A 17 6.41 5.60 11.78
N PRO A 18 7.39 6.33 11.23
CA PRO A 18 7.48 6.54 9.79
C PRO A 18 7.43 5.22 9.03
N GLY A 19 6.60 5.15 7.98
CA GLY A 19 6.47 3.97 7.13
C GLY A 19 5.83 2.73 7.77
N ARG A 20 5.18 2.86 8.93
CA ARG A 20 4.38 1.81 9.55
C ARG A 20 2.98 2.34 9.84
N MET A 21 1.98 1.90 9.07
CA MET A 21 0.63 2.44 9.10
C MET A 21 0.61 3.98 9.11
N GLN A 22 1.60 4.58 8.43
CA GLN A 22 1.75 6.03 8.37
C GLN A 22 0.61 6.62 7.53
N ARG A 23 -0.22 7.44 8.16
CA ARG A 23 -1.33 8.11 7.50
C ARG A 23 -0.88 9.39 6.81
N VAL A 24 -1.36 9.59 5.58
CA VAL A 24 -1.16 10.79 4.78
C VAL A 24 -2.51 11.20 4.20
N GLY A 25 -2.92 12.46 4.33
CA GLY A 25 -4.22 12.91 3.85
C GLY A 25 -5.39 12.50 4.74
N GLY A 26 -6.56 12.30 4.15
CA GLY A 26 -7.84 12.08 4.84
C GLY A 26 -8.70 13.34 4.91
N GLY A 27 -9.83 13.29 5.62
CA GLY A 27 -10.80 14.37 5.66
C GLY A 27 -11.58 14.49 4.36
N ALA A 28 -11.41 15.59 3.61
CA ALA A 28 -12.06 15.78 2.31
C ALA A 28 -11.41 15.00 1.17
N LYS A 29 -10.17 14.49 1.36
CA LYS A 29 -9.38 13.72 0.39
C LYS A 29 -9.35 12.24 0.79
N PRO A 30 -8.96 11.31 -0.09
CA PRO A 30 -8.75 9.91 0.28
C PRO A 30 -7.69 9.77 1.39
N LEU A 31 -7.80 8.72 2.19
CA LEU A 31 -6.77 8.36 3.17
C LEU A 31 -5.71 7.52 2.48
N VAL A 32 -4.47 8.00 2.48
CA VAL A 32 -3.32 7.20 2.06
C VAL A 32 -2.62 6.63 3.29
N VAL A 33 -2.28 5.36 3.24
CA VAL A 33 -1.52 4.67 4.29
C VAL A 33 -0.24 4.12 3.67
N VAL A 34 0.91 4.53 4.21
CA VAL A 34 2.23 4.02 3.79
C VAL A 34 2.71 3.01 4.82
N ASP A 35 3.08 1.80 4.37
CA ASP A 35 3.50 0.70 5.24
C ASP A 35 4.67 -0.09 4.69
N TYR A 36 5.49 -0.65 5.58
CA TYR A 36 6.65 -1.49 5.25
C TYR A 36 6.29 -2.95 4.94
N ALA A 37 5.03 -3.29 4.78
CA ALA A 37 4.55 -4.64 4.49
C ALA A 37 5.11 -5.16 3.15
N HIS A 38 6.17 -5.96 3.21
CA HIS A 38 6.91 -6.52 2.07
C HIS A 38 6.97 -8.06 2.11
N THR A 39 6.18 -8.69 2.97
CA THR A 39 6.00 -10.14 3.06
C THR A 39 4.52 -10.49 2.94
N PRO A 40 4.17 -11.74 2.53
CA PRO A 40 2.77 -12.17 2.44
C PRO A 40 1.97 -11.96 3.73
N ASP A 41 2.51 -12.40 4.86
CA ASP A 41 1.86 -12.27 6.17
C ASP A 41 1.66 -10.80 6.59
N ALA A 42 2.68 -9.95 6.40
CA ALA A 42 2.58 -8.53 6.72
C ALA A 42 1.54 -7.83 5.83
N LEU A 43 1.52 -8.11 4.52
CA LEU A 43 0.56 -7.53 3.59
C LEU A 43 -0.88 -7.96 3.94
N GLU A 44 -1.08 -9.24 4.27
CA GLU A 44 -2.39 -9.73 4.69
C GLU A 44 -2.89 -9.05 5.96
N LYS A 45 -2.03 -8.92 6.99
CA LYS A 45 -2.37 -8.26 8.26
C LYS A 45 -2.76 -6.79 8.05
N VAL A 46 -1.98 -6.04 7.27
CA VAL A 46 -2.27 -4.62 7.00
C VAL A 46 -3.58 -4.48 6.24
N LEU A 47 -3.80 -5.26 5.18
CA LEU A 47 -5.04 -5.19 4.40
C LEU A 47 -6.28 -5.54 5.25
N ARG A 48 -6.20 -6.57 6.10
CA ARG A 48 -7.30 -6.92 7.04
C ARG A 48 -7.57 -5.79 8.03
N SER A 49 -6.54 -5.22 8.64
CA SER A 49 -6.69 -4.10 9.58
C SER A 49 -7.33 -2.87 8.92
N LEU A 50 -6.99 -2.59 7.64
CA LEU A 50 -7.62 -1.49 6.90
C LEU A 50 -9.08 -1.80 6.55
N ARG A 51 -9.43 -3.05 6.24
CA ARG A 51 -10.82 -3.48 6.05
C ARG A 51 -11.65 -3.31 7.33
N GLU A 52 -11.13 -3.72 8.47
CA GLU A 52 -11.78 -3.51 9.77
C GLU A 52 -11.98 -2.01 10.05
N LEU A 53 -10.95 -1.18 9.79
CA LEU A 53 -11.07 0.27 9.93
C LEU A 53 -12.19 0.84 9.06
N MET A 54 -12.37 0.35 7.82
CA MET A 54 -13.44 0.79 6.92
C MET A 54 -14.82 0.44 7.45
N LEU A 55 -15.00 -0.72 8.07
CA LEU A 55 -16.29 -1.15 8.66
C LEU A 55 -16.76 -0.25 9.80
N HIS A 56 -15.80 0.35 10.53
CA HIS A 56 -16.10 1.24 11.66
C HIS A 56 -16.19 2.73 11.26
N ARG A 57 -16.02 3.06 9.99
CA ARG A 57 -16.17 4.43 9.48
C ARG A 57 -17.58 4.62 8.94
N SER A 58 -18.24 5.69 9.38
CA SER A 58 -19.53 6.08 8.78
C SER A 58 -19.36 6.31 7.26
N PRO A 59 -20.32 5.88 6.44
CA PRO A 59 -20.33 6.20 5.01
C PRO A 59 -20.29 7.71 4.85
N VAL A 60 -19.24 8.23 4.21
CA VAL A 60 -19.01 9.68 4.08
C VAL A 60 -19.50 10.21 2.74
N THR A 61 -19.81 9.30 1.83
CA THR A 61 -20.15 9.57 0.44
C THR A 61 -21.23 8.60 -0.02
N GLY A 62 -22.02 8.98 -1.02
CA GLY A 62 -23.08 8.12 -1.58
C GLY A 62 -22.59 6.88 -2.35
N HIS A 63 -21.28 6.52 -2.24
CA HIS A 63 -20.70 5.33 -2.85
C HIS A 63 -19.99 4.47 -1.81
N PRO A 64 -19.87 3.13 -2.04
CA PRO A 64 -19.08 2.25 -1.18
C PRO A 64 -17.60 2.64 -1.20
N SER A 65 -17.00 2.81 -0.01
CA SER A 65 -15.56 3.07 0.11
C SER A 65 -14.73 1.89 -0.39
N ARG A 66 -13.67 2.16 -1.15
CA ARG A 66 -12.78 1.15 -1.72
C ARG A 66 -11.45 1.09 -0.99
N LEU A 67 -10.86 -0.10 -0.92
CA LEU A 67 -9.48 -0.34 -0.51
C LEU A 67 -8.63 -0.59 -1.76
N ILE A 68 -7.73 0.33 -2.05
CA ILE A 68 -6.81 0.28 -3.18
C ILE A 68 -5.44 -0.11 -2.65
N CYS A 69 -4.80 -1.15 -3.20
CA CYS A 69 -3.49 -1.63 -2.78
C CYS A 69 -2.45 -1.39 -3.86
N VAL A 70 -1.46 -0.53 -3.60
CA VAL A 70 -0.30 -0.28 -4.45
C VAL A 70 0.90 -0.97 -3.84
N PHE A 71 1.51 -1.94 -4.54
CA PHE A 71 2.68 -2.65 -4.03
C PHE A 71 3.54 -3.24 -5.14
N GLY A 72 4.77 -3.58 -4.78
CA GLY A 72 5.70 -4.35 -5.60
C GLY A 72 6.51 -5.30 -4.74
N CYS A 73 7.42 -6.05 -5.36
CA CYS A 73 8.37 -6.91 -4.67
C CYS A 73 9.80 -6.54 -5.04
N GLY A 74 10.73 -6.75 -4.09
CA GLY A 74 12.15 -6.55 -4.33
C GLY A 74 12.75 -7.65 -5.22
N GLY A 75 13.69 -7.26 -6.08
CA GLY A 75 14.57 -8.16 -6.79
C GLY A 75 15.68 -8.72 -5.88
N ASP A 76 16.37 -9.78 -6.32
CA ASP A 76 17.43 -10.48 -5.58
C ASP A 76 16.96 -10.93 -4.19
N ARG A 77 15.71 -11.35 -4.10
CA ARG A 77 15.02 -11.81 -2.87
C ARG A 77 14.16 -13.03 -3.19
N ASP A 78 13.50 -13.57 -2.17
CA ASP A 78 12.59 -14.71 -2.30
C ASP A 78 11.52 -14.46 -3.37
N ARG A 79 11.62 -15.17 -4.49
CA ARG A 79 10.69 -15.09 -5.62
C ARG A 79 9.36 -15.77 -5.29
N GLY A 80 9.38 -16.80 -4.43
CA GLY A 80 8.17 -17.56 -4.07
C GLY A 80 7.10 -16.72 -3.36
N LYS A 81 7.50 -15.62 -2.71
CA LYS A 81 6.54 -14.70 -2.08
C LYS A 81 5.75 -13.84 -3.08
N ARG A 82 6.26 -13.63 -4.32
CA ARG A 82 5.67 -12.71 -5.31
C ARG A 82 4.24 -13.11 -5.69
N PRO A 83 3.96 -14.34 -6.15
CA PRO A 83 2.59 -14.76 -6.44
C PRO A 83 1.72 -14.87 -5.20
N GLN A 84 2.29 -15.16 -4.01
CA GLN A 84 1.53 -15.17 -2.77
C GLN A 84 1.01 -13.77 -2.41
N MET A 85 1.86 -12.74 -2.51
CA MET A 85 1.47 -11.34 -2.28
C MET A 85 0.43 -10.87 -3.30
N GLY A 86 0.60 -11.23 -4.58
CA GLY A 86 -0.40 -10.96 -5.62
C GLY A 86 -1.78 -11.53 -5.30
N ARG A 87 -1.83 -12.79 -4.86
CA ARG A 87 -3.08 -13.46 -4.45
C ARG A 87 -3.73 -12.80 -3.24
N ILE A 88 -2.94 -12.42 -2.25
CA ILE A 88 -3.42 -11.76 -1.03
C ILE A 88 -4.03 -10.40 -1.37
N ALA A 89 -3.33 -9.58 -2.16
CA ALA A 89 -3.81 -8.27 -2.58
C ALA A 89 -5.12 -8.40 -3.37
N ALA A 90 -5.18 -9.29 -4.37
CA ALA A 90 -6.38 -9.52 -5.18
C ALA A 90 -7.57 -10.08 -4.40
N ARG A 91 -7.33 -10.76 -3.27
CA ARG A 91 -8.40 -11.26 -2.38
C ARG A 91 -8.95 -10.18 -1.46
N LEU A 92 -8.08 -9.29 -0.93
CA LEU A 92 -8.42 -8.40 0.17
C LEU A 92 -8.62 -6.94 -0.24
N ALA A 93 -8.06 -6.48 -1.35
CA ALA A 93 -8.29 -5.14 -1.89
C ALA A 93 -9.42 -5.13 -2.94
N ASP A 94 -10.02 -3.98 -3.21
CA ASP A 94 -11.01 -3.79 -4.29
C ASP A 94 -10.32 -3.49 -5.62
N SER A 95 -9.21 -2.76 -5.58
CA SER A 95 -8.34 -2.48 -6.72
C SER A 95 -6.89 -2.74 -6.33
N VAL A 96 -6.11 -3.32 -7.24
CA VAL A 96 -4.70 -3.64 -7.05
C VAL A 96 -3.87 -2.96 -8.12
N VAL A 97 -2.85 -2.22 -7.71
CA VAL A 97 -1.86 -1.62 -8.60
C VAL A 97 -0.52 -2.28 -8.33
N VAL A 98 -0.04 -3.08 -9.28
CA VAL A 98 1.27 -3.73 -9.20
C VAL A 98 2.34 -2.82 -9.82
N THR A 99 3.40 -2.56 -9.07
CA THR A 99 4.48 -1.65 -9.47
C THR A 99 5.86 -2.18 -9.07
N SER A 100 6.94 -1.44 -9.37
CA SER A 100 8.27 -1.77 -8.87
C SER A 100 8.41 -1.42 -7.39
N ASP A 101 9.29 -2.15 -6.71
CA ASP A 101 9.83 -1.80 -5.40
C ASP A 101 11.32 -1.42 -5.57
N ASN A 102 12.25 -2.26 -5.14
CA ASN A 102 13.67 -2.21 -5.42
C ASN A 102 14.02 -3.36 -6.37
N PRO A 103 13.99 -3.20 -7.70
CA PRO A 103 14.26 -4.30 -8.63
C PRO A 103 15.70 -4.80 -8.54
N ARG A 104 16.65 -4.01 -8.06
CA ARG A 104 18.07 -4.31 -7.95
C ARG A 104 18.66 -4.73 -9.31
N SER A 105 19.15 -5.99 -9.42
CA SER A 105 19.71 -6.52 -10.68
C SER A 105 18.65 -7.18 -11.56
N GLU A 106 17.42 -7.42 -11.07
CA GLU A 106 16.38 -8.07 -11.84
C GLU A 106 15.59 -7.06 -12.72
N ASP A 107 15.08 -7.52 -13.85
CA ASP A 107 14.13 -6.77 -14.65
C ASP A 107 12.83 -6.51 -13.84
N PRO A 108 12.42 -5.26 -13.63
CA PRO A 108 11.19 -4.94 -12.91
C PRO A 108 9.94 -5.55 -13.54
N HIS A 109 9.91 -5.73 -14.87
CA HIS A 109 8.78 -6.37 -15.56
C HIS A 109 8.70 -7.87 -15.25
N ALA A 110 9.83 -8.57 -15.13
CA ALA A 110 9.85 -9.97 -14.73
C ALA A 110 9.30 -10.16 -13.30
N ILE A 111 9.66 -9.27 -12.37
CA ILE A 111 9.13 -9.27 -11.01
C ILE A 111 7.61 -9.06 -11.00
N ILE A 112 7.11 -8.12 -11.82
CA ILE A 112 5.69 -7.83 -11.95
C ILE A 112 4.94 -9.06 -12.51
N VAL A 113 5.49 -9.74 -13.50
CA VAL A 113 4.90 -10.98 -14.05
C VAL A 113 4.74 -12.04 -12.98
N ASP A 114 5.76 -12.29 -12.15
CA ASP A 114 5.71 -13.24 -11.04
C ASP A 114 4.57 -12.87 -10.03
N ILE A 115 4.36 -11.58 -9.76
CA ILE A 115 3.26 -11.11 -8.89
C ILE A 115 1.91 -11.38 -9.55
N LEU A 116 1.79 -11.10 -10.85
CA LEU A 116 0.55 -11.27 -11.61
C LEU A 116 0.08 -12.72 -11.69
N GLU A 117 0.97 -13.71 -11.63
CA GLU A 117 0.61 -15.13 -11.57
C GLU A 117 -0.35 -15.44 -10.41
N GLY A 118 -0.18 -14.76 -9.29
CA GLY A 118 -1.07 -14.88 -8.14
C GLY A 118 -2.32 -13.99 -8.23
N ALA A 119 -2.18 -12.77 -8.74
CA ALA A 119 -3.22 -11.77 -8.75
C ALA A 119 -4.33 -12.02 -9.79
N ARG A 120 -4.01 -12.59 -10.96
CA ARG A 120 -4.95 -12.82 -12.08
C ARG A 120 -6.14 -13.73 -11.76
N ARG A 121 -6.06 -14.52 -10.70
CA ARG A 121 -7.16 -15.39 -10.25
C ARG A 121 -8.27 -14.65 -9.48
N GLY A 122 -8.05 -13.39 -9.15
CA GLY A 122 -9.04 -12.53 -8.52
C GLY A 122 -9.98 -11.86 -9.53
N LYS A 123 -11.17 -11.50 -9.08
CA LYS A 123 -12.16 -10.73 -9.88
C LYS A 123 -12.05 -9.23 -9.66
N ARG A 124 -10.90 -8.74 -9.18
CA ARG A 124 -10.69 -7.35 -8.81
C ARG A 124 -10.07 -6.56 -9.96
N GLU A 125 -10.24 -5.26 -9.91
CA GLU A 125 -9.54 -4.35 -10.80
C GLU A 125 -8.03 -4.48 -10.59
N LEU A 126 -7.30 -4.74 -11.66
CA LEU A 126 -5.87 -5.00 -11.65
C LEU A 126 -5.17 -4.09 -12.65
N CYS A 127 -4.37 -3.17 -12.15
CA CYS A 127 -3.55 -2.25 -12.93
C CYS A 127 -2.06 -2.57 -12.76
N VAL A 128 -1.28 -2.29 -13.80
CA VAL A 128 0.18 -2.46 -13.79
C VAL A 128 0.84 -1.17 -14.25
N ASN A 129 1.79 -0.68 -13.46
CA ASN A 129 2.65 0.43 -13.85
C ASN A 129 4.03 0.25 -13.17
N ALA A 130 5.07 -0.03 -13.94
CA ALA A 130 6.41 -0.24 -13.40
C ALA A 130 7.01 1.02 -12.76
N ASP A 131 6.59 2.22 -13.19
CA ASP A 131 6.97 3.48 -12.54
C ASP A 131 6.18 3.64 -11.24
N ARG A 132 6.88 3.49 -10.10
CA ARG A 132 6.24 3.55 -8.78
C ARG A 132 5.66 4.93 -8.46
N ARG A 133 6.30 6.01 -8.89
CA ARG A 133 5.77 7.38 -8.70
C ARG A 133 4.44 7.53 -9.41
N ASN A 134 4.40 7.17 -10.68
CA ASN A 134 3.19 7.25 -11.49
C ASN A 134 2.10 6.29 -10.99
N ALA A 135 2.47 5.09 -10.54
CA ALA A 135 1.53 4.13 -9.93
C ALA A 135 0.83 4.70 -8.69
N ILE A 136 1.60 5.29 -7.77
CA ILE A 136 1.07 5.93 -6.55
C ILE A 136 0.19 7.13 -6.92
N ALA A 137 0.66 8.02 -7.80
CA ALA A 137 -0.08 9.21 -8.20
C ALA A 137 -1.41 8.85 -8.88
N ALA A 138 -1.40 7.90 -9.80
CA ALA A 138 -2.62 7.43 -10.48
C ALA A 138 -3.62 6.78 -9.52
N ALA A 139 -3.15 5.94 -8.59
CA ALA A 139 -4.01 5.34 -7.57
C ALA A 139 -4.69 6.38 -6.68
N ILE A 140 -3.97 7.44 -6.31
CA ILE A 140 -4.51 8.52 -5.48
C ILE A 140 -5.47 9.39 -6.28
N ALA A 141 -5.16 9.73 -7.55
CA ALA A 141 -6.03 10.51 -8.41
C ALA A 141 -7.35 9.80 -8.74
N GLY A 142 -7.33 8.46 -8.83
CA GLY A 142 -8.54 7.63 -9.05
C GLY A 142 -9.32 7.33 -7.78
N ALA A 143 -8.80 7.70 -6.61
CA ALA A 143 -9.46 7.48 -5.33
C ALA A 143 -10.39 8.65 -4.97
N GLN A 144 -11.48 8.33 -4.29
CA GLN A 144 -12.47 9.29 -3.84
C GLN A 144 -12.41 9.49 -2.32
N ARG A 145 -13.07 10.53 -1.83
CA ARG A 145 -13.28 10.72 -0.39
C ARG A 145 -13.92 9.47 0.21
N GLY A 146 -13.35 8.94 1.29
CA GLY A 146 -13.78 7.69 1.92
C GLY A 146 -12.95 6.48 1.51
N ASP A 147 -12.31 6.48 0.34
CA ASP A 147 -11.40 5.43 -0.07
C ASP A 147 -10.12 5.41 0.78
N ILE A 148 -9.49 4.24 0.85
CA ILE A 148 -8.18 4.05 1.44
C ILE A 148 -7.23 3.54 0.36
N VAL A 149 -6.09 4.24 0.18
CA VAL A 149 -4.99 3.81 -0.67
C VAL A 149 -3.86 3.31 0.22
N LEU A 150 -3.60 2.00 0.22
CA LEU A 150 -2.42 1.41 0.85
C LEU A 150 -1.25 1.45 -0.15
N VAL A 151 -0.14 2.07 0.25
CA VAL A 151 1.14 1.99 -0.45
C VAL A 151 2.07 1.12 0.38
N ALA A 152 2.32 -0.11 -0.08
CA ALA A 152 3.04 -1.13 0.68
C ALA A 152 4.41 -1.48 0.07
N GLY A 153 5.32 -1.90 0.95
CA GLY A 153 6.65 -2.41 0.59
C GLY A 153 7.79 -1.62 1.19
N LYS A 154 7.94 -0.35 0.81
CA LYS A 154 9.09 0.49 1.18
C LYS A 154 8.97 1.14 2.55
N GLY A 155 7.78 1.46 3.00
CA GLY A 155 7.55 2.10 4.29
C GLY A 155 8.38 3.39 4.46
N HIS A 156 9.39 3.34 5.33
CA HIS A 156 10.27 4.48 5.64
C HIS A 156 11.52 4.56 4.72
N GLU A 157 11.71 3.62 3.80
CA GLU A 157 12.83 3.70 2.86
C GLU A 157 12.74 4.99 2.03
N ASN A 158 13.89 5.64 1.87
CA ASN A 158 14.01 6.92 1.18
C ASN A 158 14.76 6.81 -0.18
N TYR A 159 14.84 5.60 -0.72
CA TYR A 159 15.48 5.31 -2.01
C TYR A 159 14.75 4.22 -2.77
N GLN A 160 14.99 4.14 -4.08
CA GLN A 160 14.70 3.00 -4.93
C GLN A 160 16.02 2.51 -5.53
N GLU A 161 16.30 1.21 -5.43
CA GLU A 161 17.53 0.59 -5.94
C GLU A 161 17.25 -0.08 -7.28
N ILE A 162 17.91 0.43 -8.33
CA ILE A 162 17.80 -0.02 -9.72
C ILE A 162 19.22 -0.24 -10.23
N GLU A 163 19.54 -1.43 -10.76
CA GLU A 163 20.86 -1.79 -11.28
C GLU A 163 22.01 -1.46 -10.31
N GLY A 164 21.78 -1.70 -9.01
CA GLY A 164 22.77 -1.43 -7.95
C GLY A 164 22.89 0.05 -7.56
N VAL A 165 22.18 0.96 -8.22
CA VAL A 165 22.18 2.39 -7.91
C VAL A 165 20.97 2.76 -7.06
N LYS A 166 21.20 3.48 -5.97
CA LYS A 166 20.15 4.02 -5.10
C LYS A 166 19.72 5.41 -5.55
N HIS A 167 18.51 5.52 -6.06
CA HIS A 167 17.90 6.78 -6.45
C HIS A 167 17.02 7.31 -5.28
N PRO A 168 17.08 8.59 -4.93
CA PRO A 168 16.21 9.18 -3.91
C PRO A 168 14.73 8.96 -4.24
N PHE A 169 13.99 8.35 -3.31
CA PHE A 169 12.57 8.06 -3.49
C PHE A 169 11.88 7.87 -2.14
N SER A 170 10.67 8.42 -1.97
CA SER A 170 9.88 8.23 -0.75
C SER A 170 8.40 8.11 -1.08
N ASP A 171 7.80 6.97 -0.74
CA ASP A 171 6.36 6.74 -0.90
C ASP A 171 5.52 7.84 -0.23
N ALA A 172 5.91 8.25 0.98
CA ALA A 172 5.19 9.28 1.72
C ALA A 172 5.32 10.68 1.09
N ALA A 173 6.44 11.00 0.46
CA ALA A 173 6.63 12.27 -0.25
C ALA A 173 5.75 12.28 -1.52
N VAL A 174 5.81 11.24 -2.33
CA VAL A 174 4.99 11.08 -3.54
C VAL A 174 3.49 11.13 -3.20
N ALA A 175 3.08 10.46 -2.12
CA ALA A 175 1.69 10.50 -1.68
C ALA A 175 1.22 11.92 -1.29
N ARG A 176 2.07 12.69 -0.60
CA ARG A 176 1.74 14.09 -0.26
C ARG A 176 1.62 14.98 -1.50
N GLU A 177 2.56 14.84 -2.44
CA GLU A 177 2.53 15.56 -3.72
C GLU A 177 1.26 15.25 -4.52
N ALA A 178 0.91 13.97 -4.65
CA ALA A 178 -0.29 13.53 -5.36
C ALA A 178 -1.58 14.04 -4.67
N LEU A 179 -1.64 14.00 -3.34
CA LEU A 179 -2.78 14.55 -2.58
C LEU A 179 -2.88 16.08 -2.70
N ALA A 180 -1.76 16.79 -2.82
CA ALA A 180 -1.78 18.24 -3.00
C ALA A 180 -2.34 18.65 -4.37
N ALA A 181 -2.22 17.78 -5.38
CA ALA A 181 -2.73 18.01 -6.74
C ALA A 181 -4.24 17.73 -6.91
N LEU A 182 -4.91 17.13 -5.92
CA LEU A 182 -6.37 16.95 -5.86
C LEU A 182 -7.06 18.23 -5.34
#